data_743b70f68ea784acc2d996053daf313a
#
_entry.id   743b70f68ea784acc2d996053daf313a
#
_cell.length_a   1.000
_cell.length_b   1.000
_cell.length_c   1.000
_cell.angle_alpha   90.00
_cell.angle_beta   90.00
_cell.angle_gamma   90.00
#
_symmetry.space_group_name_H-M   'P 1'
#
loop_
_entity.id
_entity.type
_entity.pdbx_description
1 polymer ?
#
loop_
_entity_poly.entity_id
_entity_poly.type
_entity_poly.pdbx_seq_one_letter_code
_entity_poly.pdbx_strand_id
1 'polypeptide(L)'
;VPLVDLFTFTRAELTSPVQFVGGRWVVSAYDDVRAVLADPVTYLPDNALTAVTPVAPAALRALVRARFSLPPTLANNGSASHAGLRRLVASFFTPARVAAAEPRIRELAVERLGGMDLSRGDLVSGLAWDLPAVVLVELLGLENVDIPTLKRWSSGSLEFFWGDISRERQLELVDDVGDFHQWLVKRYHARDGELFCALADAGVSAQDAAGLCYFLLIAGQETTTQLLSAALRRALRDRPLWARLGEPGVAESFVEDALRTETPVVTWRRLTAREVVLSGVRVPAGAELVLLLSGEESDPRHLAFGYGRHFCLGAGLARLEAAVTLRTVAEHEPSLHLVGPPPEWLTLLSFRAPRSVGVAR
;
A
#
# COMPACT_ATOMS: atom_id res chain seq x y z
N VAL A 1 22.38 17.25 -16.06
CA VAL A 1 21.76 16.06 -15.43
C VAL A 1 20.27 16.31 -15.52
N PRO A 2 19.47 15.40 -16.11
CA PRO A 2 18.02 15.55 -16.08
C PRO A 2 17.55 15.67 -14.64
N LEU A 3 16.60 16.59 -14.39
CA LEU A 3 15.97 16.71 -13.06
C LEU A 3 15.17 15.43 -12.81
N VAL A 4 15.59 14.66 -11.80
CA VAL A 4 14.85 13.47 -11.36
C VAL A 4 13.56 13.94 -10.68
N ASP A 5 12.42 13.52 -11.20
CA ASP A 5 11.12 13.79 -10.58
C ASP A 5 10.81 12.68 -9.57
N LEU A 6 10.67 13.04 -8.30
CA LEU A 6 10.43 12.09 -7.21
C LEU A 6 9.12 11.29 -7.34
N PHE A 7 8.16 11.76 -8.13
CA PHE A 7 6.87 11.09 -8.32
C PHE A 7 6.88 10.07 -9.47
N THR A 8 7.84 10.19 -10.40
CA THR A 8 7.88 9.38 -11.63
C THR A 8 9.19 8.66 -11.86
N PHE A 9 10.25 8.97 -11.10
CA PHE A 9 11.58 8.42 -11.34
C PHE A 9 11.63 6.89 -11.29
N THR A 10 12.58 6.35 -12.02
CA THR A 10 12.94 4.93 -12.00
C THR A 10 14.34 4.76 -11.39
N ARG A 11 14.68 3.55 -10.97
CA ARG A 11 16.03 3.23 -10.47
C ARG A 11 17.11 3.59 -11.49
N ALA A 12 16.85 3.41 -12.80
CA ALA A 12 17.81 3.68 -13.88
C ALA A 12 18.19 5.17 -14.01
N GLU A 13 17.37 6.08 -13.49
CA GLU A 13 17.64 7.53 -13.52
C GLU A 13 18.53 7.97 -12.36
N LEU A 14 18.77 7.10 -11.36
CA LEU A 14 19.64 7.39 -10.23
C LEU A 14 21.10 7.18 -10.62
N THR A 15 21.93 8.19 -10.37
CA THR A 15 23.37 8.19 -10.75
C THR A 15 24.28 7.75 -9.62
N SER A 16 23.76 7.66 -8.38
CA SER A 16 24.48 7.18 -7.21
C SER A 16 23.52 6.53 -6.19
N PRO A 17 24.02 5.64 -5.32
CA PRO A 17 23.22 4.97 -4.30
C PRO A 17 22.52 5.92 -3.33
N VAL A 18 23.11 7.09 -3.09
CA VAL A 18 22.56 8.15 -2.22
C VAL A 18 22.74 9.48 -2.93
N GLN A 19 21.64 10.17 -3.20
CA GLN A 19 21.68 11.49 -3.86
C GLN A 19 20.58 12.44 -3.36
N PHE A 20 20.88 13.73 -3.41
CA PHE A 20 19.92 14.77 -3.02
C PHE A 20 19.09 15.23 -4.22
N VAL A 21 17.79 15.04 -4.15
CA VAL A 21 16.84 15.32 -5.25
C VAL A 21 15.59 15.97 -4.69
N GLY A 22 15.18 17.09 -5.26
CA GLY A 22 13.90 17.73 -4.88
C GLY A 22 13.75 18.05 -3.38
N GLY A 23 14.85 18.40 -2.71
CA GLY A 23 14.84 18.68 -1.27
C GLY A 23 14.93 17.45 -0.36
N ARG A 24 15.05 16.23 -0.91
CA ARG A 24 15.08 14.96 -0.18
C ARG A 24 16.29 14.12 -0.56
N TRP A 25 16.71 13.24 0.34
CA TRP A 25 17.79 12.28 0.11
C TRP A 25 17.20 10.96 -0.37
N VAL A 26 17.43 10.62 -1.63
CA VAL A 26 17.04 9.33 -2.21
C VAL A 26 18.11 8.30 -1.88
N VAL A 27 17.72 7.18 -1.28
CA VAL A 27 18.60 6.06 -0.93
C VAL A 27 18.12 4.84 -1.71
N SER A 28 18.99 4.27 -2.55
CA SER A 28 18.62 3.19 -3.49
C SER A 28 19.41 1.89 -3.30
N ALA A 29 20.60 1.91 -2.65
CA ALA A 29 21.34 0.68 -2.39
C ALA A 29 20.57 -0.22 -1.41
N TYR A 30 20.38 -1.49 -1.76
CA TYR A 30 19.64 -2.46 -0.95
C TYR A 30 20.11 -2.51 0.50
N ASP A 31 21.43 -2.59 0.73
CA ASP A 31 21.98 -2.74 2.08
C ASP A 31 21.81 -1.46 2.92
N ASP A 32 21.94 -0.26 2.32
CA ASP A 32 21.65 1.01 2.99
C ASP A 32 20.14 1.11 3.34
N VAL A 33 19.26 0.85 2.40
CA VAL A 33 17.80 0.87 2.63
C VAL A 33 17.41 -0.11 3.73
N ARG A 34 17.96 -1.32 3.70
CA ARG A 34 17.73 -2.34 4.74
C ARG A 34 18.25 -1.90 6.10
N ALA A 35 19.45 -1.31 6.16
CA ALA A 35 20.03 -0.78 7.40
C ALA A 35 19.19 0.37 7.98
N VAL A 36 18.72 1.30 7.15
CA VAL A 36 17.83 2.39 7.53
C VAL A 36 16.50 1.86 8.09
N LEU A 37 15.89 0.88 7.45
CA LEU A 37 14.63 0.27 7.91
C LEU A 37 14.80 -0.55 9.20
N ALA A 38 15.99 -1.08 9.47
CA ALA A 38 16.30 -1.86 10.66
C ALA A 38 16.46 -1.02 11.92
N ASP A 39 16.87 0.27 11.81
CA ASP A 39 17.17 1.17 12.92
C ASP A 39 16.20 2.35 13.02
N PRO A 40 15.01 2.16 13.63
CA PRO A 40 14.01 3.21 13.79
C PRO A 40 14.39 4.27 14.87
N VAL A 41 15.52 4.12 15.54
CA VAL A 41 16.03 5.10 16.51
C VAL A 41 16.87 6.16 15.81
N THR A 42 17.74 5.76 14.91
CA THR A 42 18.52 6.68 14.07
C THR A 42 17.69 7.22 12.90
N TYR A 43 16.76 6.41 12.37
CA TYR A 43 15.93 6.76 11.22
C TYR A 43 14.45 6.71 11.60
N LEU A 44 13.96 7.86 12.04
CA LEU A 44 12.62 8.00 12.62
C LEU A 44 11.52 7.78 11.58
N PRO A 45 10.46 7.05 11.93
CA PRO A 45 9.31 6.83 11.04
C PRO A 45 8.30 7.98 11.05
N ASP A 46 8.54 9.06 11.77
CA ASP A 46 7.59 10.12 12.11
C ASP A 46 6.95 10.78 10.88
N ASN A 47 7.69 10.85 9.75
CA ASN A 47 7.19 11.40 8.50
C ASN A 47 6.47 10.39 7.60
N ALA A 48 6.29 9.14 8.03
CA ALA A 48 5.72 8.08 7.19
C ALA A 48 4.30 8.41 6.68
N LEU A 49 3.49 9.10 7.50
CA LEU A 49 2.09 9.44 7.21
C LEU A 49 1.85 10.96 7.11
N THR A 50 2.90 11.78 6.96
CA THR A 50 2.71 13.23 6.72
C THR A 50 2.44 13.49 5.25
N ALA A 51 1.64 14.51 4.94
CA ALA A 51 1.39 14.93 3.56
C ALA A 51 2.69 15.36 2.87
N VAL A 52 2.90 14.90 1.65
CA VAL A 52 4.10 15.21 0.84
C VAL A 52 4.09 16.65 0.36
N THR A 53 2.92 17.09 -0.10
CA THR A 53 2.65 18.50 -0.44
C THR A 53 2.17 19.25 0.81
N PRO A 54 2.69 20.45 1.09
CA PRO A 54 2.22 21.24 2.23
C PRO A 54 0.70 21.43 2.20
N VAL A 55 0.04 21.15 3.31
CA VAL A 55 -1.43 21.25 3.41
C VAL A 55 -1.84 22.73 3.38
N ALA A 56 -2.74 23.09 2.47
CA ALA A 56 -3.25 24.44 2.33
C ALA A 56 -3.98 24.89 3.61
N PRO A 57 -3.88 26.18 4.01
CA PRO A 57 -4.50 26.65 5.25
C PRO A 57 -6.01 26.41 5.34
N ALA A 58 -6.71 26.42 4.20
CA ALA A 58 -8.15 26.14 4.16
C ALA A 58 -8.45 24.66 4.39
N ALA A 59 -7.67 23.74 3.78
CA ALA A 59 -7.76 22.31 4.03
C ALA A 59 -7.40 21.95 5.49
N LEU A 60 -6.34 22.57 6.03
CA LEU A 60 -5.96 22.38 7.44
C LEU A 60 -7.11 22.80 8.38
N ARG A 61 -7.78 23.92 8.13
CA ARG A 61 -8.95 24.33 8.92
C ARG A 61 -10.11 23.32 8.82
N ALA A 62 -10.31 22.69 7.65
CA ALA A 62 -11.33 21.65 7.49
C ALA A 62 -10.97 20.40 8.33
N LEU A 63 -9.72 19.95 8.27
CA LEU A 63 -9.24 18.84 9.10
C LEU A 63 -9.40 19.11 10.61
N VAL A 64 -9.06 20.33 11.04
CA VAL A 64 -9.26 20.74 12.46
C VAL A 64 -10.72 20.70 12.85
N ARG A 65 -11.65 21.19 12.00
CA ARG A 65 -13.11 21.10 12.27
C ARG A 65 -13.58 19.64 12.34
N ALA A 66 -13.05 18.78 11.48
CA ALA A 66 -13.31 17.34 11.51
C ALA A 66 -12.62 16.62 12.69
N ARG A 67 -11.84 17.30 13.52
CA ARG A 67 -11.01 16.71 14.59
C ARG A 67 -10.12 15.57 14.08
N PHE A 68 -9.65 15.72 12.85
CA PHE A 68 -8.76 14.75 12.23
C PHE A 68 -7.41 14.70 12.94
N SER A 69 -6.93 13.48 13.20
CA SER A 69 -5.63 13.26 13.83
C SER A 69 -5.08 11.88 13.44
N LEU A 70 -3.79 11.83 13.14
CA LEU A 70 -3.03 10.60 12.92
C LEU A 70 -1.92 10.49 13.96
N PRO A 71 -2.23 10.06 15.19
CA PRO A 71 -1.21 9.85 16.23
C PRO A 71 -0.23 8.74 15.84
N PRO A 72 0.95 8.66 16.46
CA PRO A 72 1.91 7.59 16.23
C PRO A 72 1.33 6.24 16.66
N THR A 73 0.98 5.37 15.69
CA THR A 73 0.39 4.05 15.95
C THR A 73 1.26 2.89 15.49
N LEU A 74 1.29 2.60 14.19
CA LEU A 74 2.11 1.52 13.62
C LEU A 74 3.22 2.07 12.72
N ALA A 75 2.88 2.47 11.48
CA ALA A 75 3.85 2.83 10.46
C ALA A 75 4.69 4.08 10.79
N ASN A 76 4.13 5.01 11.58
CA ASN A 76 4.74 6.28 11.99
C ASN A 76 5.15 6.29 13.48
N ASN A 77 5.26 5.12 14.13
CA ASN A 77 5.54 5.02 15.57
C ASN A 77 6.93 4.43 15.85
N GLY A 78 7.87 5.29 16.28
CA GLY A 78 9.19 4.88 16.75
C GLY A 78 9.25 4.54 18.25
N SER A 79 8.19 4.80 19.03
CA SER A 79 8.16 4.69 20.48
C SER A 79 7.96 3.26 21.01
N ALA A 80 8.03 3.10 22.33
CA ALA A 80 7.80 1.80 22.99
C ALA A 80 6.34 1.29 22.84
N SER A 81 5.35 2.18 22.67
CA SER A 81 3.94 1.81 22.50
C SER A 81 3.67 0.99 21.23
N HIS A 82 4.51 1.13 20.19
CA HIS A 82 4.40 0.38 18.95
C HIS A 82 4.25 -1.13 19.15
N ALA A 83 5.07 -1.74 20.05
CA ALA A 83 5.09 -3.19 20.20
C ALA A 83 3.75 -3.77 20.71
N GLY A 84 3.06 -3.06 21.60
CA GLY A 84 1.73 -3.45 22.11
C GLY A 84 0.67 -3.37 21.02
N LEU A 85 0.57 -2.24 20.34
CA LEU A 85 -0.38 -2.03 19.25
C LEU A 85 -0.13 -3.03 18.10
N ARG A 86 1.14 -3.24 17.72
CA ARG A 86 1.50 -4.19 16.68
C ARG A 86 1.07 -5.61 17.04
N ARG A 87 1.29 -6.07 18.28
CA ARG A 87 0.91 -7.41 18.72
C ARG A 87 -0.61 -7.62 18.64
N LEU A 88 -1.38 -6.61 19.05
CA LEU A 88 -2.83 -6.64 18.98
C LEU A 88 -3.30 -6.79 17.53
N VAL A 89 -2.85 -5.92 16.63
CA VAL A 89 -3.26 -5.97 15.21
C VAL A 89 -2.75 -7.23 14.53
N ALA A 90 -1.54 -7.70 14.86
CA ALA A 90 -0.97 -8.93 14.29
C ALA A 90 -1.82 -10.18 14.58
N SER A 91 -2.64 -10.19 15.64
CA SER A 91 -3.55 -11.32 15.93
C SER A 91 -4.62 -11.53 14.85
N PHE A 92 -4.92 -10.50 14.06
CA PHE A 92 -5.82 -10.58 12.91
C PHE A 92 -5.13 -11.14 11.66
N PHE A 93 -3.80 -11.06 11.58
CA PHE A 93 -2.99 -11.48 10.43
C PHE A 93 -2.16 -12.76 10.71
N THR A 94 -2.66 -13.62 11.60
CA THR A 94 -1.98 -14.90 11.86
C THR A 94 -1.97 -15.78 10.61
N PRO A 95 -0.97 -16.66 10.43
CA PRO A 95 -0.93 -17.56 9.27
C PRO A 95 -2.20 -18.38 9.09
N ALA A 96 -2.84 -18.81 10.19
CA ALA A 96 -4.09 -19.56 10.14
C ALA A 96 -5.27 -18.71 9.63
N ARG A 97 -5.43 -17.47 10.12
CA ARG A 97 -6.50 -16.56 9.64
C ARG A 97 -6.27 -16.19 8.18
N VAL A 98 -5.03 -15.92 7.80
CA VAL A 98 -4.67 -15.60 6.41
C VAL A 98 -4.98 -16.78 5.50
N ALA A 99 -4.55 -18.00 5.84
CA ALA A 99 -4.83 -19.20 5.05
C ALA A 99 -6.34 -19.48 4.92
N ALA A 100 -7.11 -19.21 5.96
CA ALA A 100 -8.57 -19.38 5.95
C ALA A 100 -9.29 -18.43 4.98
N ALA A 101 -8.65 -17.34 4.53
CA ALA A 101 -9.23 -16.42 3.55
C ALA A 101 -9.15 -16.95 2.09
N GLU A 102 -8.33 -17.97 1.79
CA GLU A 102 -8.11 -18.45 0.43
C GLU A 102 -9.41 -18.84 -0.31
N PRO A 103 -10.34 -19.63 0.25
CA PRO A 103 -11.59 -19.97 -0.43
C PRO A 103 -12.41 -18.73 -0.78
N ARG A 104 -12.46 -17.75 0.13
CA ARG A 104 -13.22 -16.52 -0.09
C ARG A 104 -12.60 -15.64 -1.18
N ILE A 105 -11.27 -15.54 -1.23
CA ILE A 105 -10.55 -14.83 -2.29
C ILE A 105 -10.88 -15.45 -3.67
N ARG A 106 -10.85 -16.78 -3.77
CA ARG A 106 -11.19 -17.52 -4.97
C ARG A 106 -12.65 -17.27 -5.38
N GLU A 107 -13.58 -17.36 -4.45
CA GLU A 107 -15.00 -17.08 -4.68
C GLU A 107 -15.23 -15.67 -5.23
N LEU A 108 -14.64 -14.66 -4.59
CA LEU A 108 -14.71 -13.27 -5.03
C LEU A 108 -14.14 -13.07 -6.43
N ALA A 109 -13.00 -13.69 -6.72
CA ALA A 109 -12.38 -13.60 -8.05
C ALA A 109 -13.30 -14.20 -9.14
N VAL A 110 -13.91 -15.35 -8.89
CA VAL A 110 -14.86 -15.99 -9.82
C VAL A 110 -16.11 -15.13 -9.98
N GLU A 111 -16.68 -14.63 -8.88
CA GLU A 111 -17.87 -13.77 -8.90
C GLU A 111 -17.62 -12.50 -9.74
N ARG A 112 -16.48 -11.83 -9.54
CA ARG A 112 -16.13 -10.62 -10.28
C ARG A 112 -15.91 -10.90 -11.76
N LEU A 113 -15.22 -11.98 -12.11
CA LEU A 113 -15.06 -12.40 -13.51
C LEU A 113 -16.40 -12.70 -14.18
N GLY A 114 -17.30 -13.39 -13.48
CA GLY A 114 -18.65 -13.72 -13.98
C GLY A 114 -19.52 -12.49 -14.22
N GLY A 115 -19.28 -11.39 -13.50
CA GLY A 115 -19.97 -10.11 -13.66
C GLY A 115 -19.40 -9.19 -14.74
N MET A 116 -18.24 -9.53 -15.32
CA MET A 116 -17.55 -8.68 -16.31
C MET A 116 -17.97 -9.04 -17.75
N ASP A 117 -18.13 -8.02 -18.58
CA ASP A 117 -18.13 -8.22 -20.04
C ASP A 117 -16.68 -8.36 -20.53
N LEU A 118 -16.25 -9.61 -20.72
CA LEU A 118 -14.89 -9.93 -21.17
C LEU A 118 -14.70 -9.78 -22.68
N SER A 119 -15.66 -9.26 -23.43
CA SER A 119 -15.41 -8.80 -24.80
C SER A 119 -14.62 -7.48 -24.81
N ARG A 120 -14.71 -6.69 -23.73
CA ARG A 120 -14.03 -5.41 -23.55
C ARG A 120 -13.98 -5.04 -22.05
N GLY A 121 -13.29 -5.87 -21.25
CA GLY A 121 -13.21 -5.71 -19.80
C GLY A 121 -12.02 -4.85 -19.33
N ASP A 122 -12.07 -4.44 -18.06
CA ASP A 122 -10.93 -3.87 -17.35
C ASP A 122 -10.78 -4.58 -16.00
N LEU A 123 -9.64 -5.27 -15.81
CA LEU A 123 -9.39 -6.05 -14.61
C LEU A 123 -9.14 -5.17 -13.35
N VAL A 124 -8.82 -3.89 -13.50
CA VAL A 124 -8.70 -3.01 -12.33
C VAL A 124 -10.10 -2.73 -11.78
N SER A 125 -10.97 -2.11 -12.55
CA SER A 125 -12.31 -1.73 -12.08
C SER A 125 -13.24 -2.93 -11.85
N GLY A 126 -13.10 -4.02 -12.61
CA GLY A 126 -13.98 -5.17 -12.54
C GLY A 126 -13.57 -6.26 -11.55
N LEU A 127 -12.29 -6.28 -11.12
CA LEU A 127 -11.76 -7.35 -10.26
C LEU A 127 -10.90 -6.81 -9.11
N ALA A 128 -9.82 -6.08 -9.42
CA ALA A 128 -8.81 -5.73 -8.42
C ALA A 128 -9.26 -4.61 -7.48
N TRP A 129 -10.23 -3.78 -7.88
CA TRP A 129 -10.58 -2.55 -7.18
C TRP A 129 -11.16 -2.78 -5.80
N ASP A 130 -12.09 -3.70 -5.63
CA ASP A 130 -12.81 -3.94 -4.38
C ASP A 130 -12.47 -5.25 -3.68
N LEU A 131 -11.93 -6.25 -4.39
CA LEU A 131 -11.61 -7.56 -3.83
C LEU A 131 -10.75 -7.46 -2.55
N PRO A 132 -9.61 -6.73 -2.54
CA PRO A 132 -8.81 -6.62 -1.32
C PRO A 132 -9.53 -5.88 -0.19
N ALA A 133 -10.43 -4.95 -0.50
CA ALA A 133 -11.20 -4.24 0.51
C ALA A 133 -12.19 -5.18 1.21
N VAL A 134 -12.89 -6.02 0.45
CA VAL A 134 -13.80 -7.04 1.00
C VAL A 134 -13.05 -8.02 1.87
N VAL A 135 -11.95 -8.59 1.38
CA VAL A 135 -11.13 -9.56 2.13
C VAL A 135 -10.58 -8.95 3.43
N LEU A 136 -10.07 -7.73 3.38
CA LEU A 136 -9.56 -7.05 4.57
C LEU A 136 -10.63 -6.78 5.61
N VAL A 137 -11.79 -6.27 5.19
CA VAL A 137 -12.92 -5.97 6.07
C VAL A 137 -13.41 -7.24 6.77
N GLU A 138 -13.57 -8.34 6.03
CA GLU A 138 -13.94 -9.65 6.58
C GLU A 138 -12.87 -10.19 7.54
N LEU A 139 -11.56 -10.08 7.20
CA LEU A 139 -10.47 -10.53 8.07
C LEU A 139 -10.40 -9.77 9.40
N LEU A 140 -10.73 -8.49 9.38
CA LEU A 140 -10.76 -7.61 10.56
C LEU A 140 -12.07 -7.72 11.36
N GLY A 141 -13.03 -8.54 10.89
CA GLY A 141 -14.35 -8.72 11.50
C GLY A 141 -15.17 -7.43 11.53
N LEU A 142 -15.07 -6.60 10.48
CA LEU A 142 -15.87 -5.38 10.33
C LEU A 142 -17.14 -5.70 9.55
N GLU A 143 -18.30 -5.36 10.11
CA GLU A 143 -19.60 -5.64 9.50
C GLU A 143 -20.21 -4.39 8.84
N ASN A 144 -21.11 -4.59 7.87
CA ASN A 144 -21.91 -3.52 7.27
C ASN A 144 -21.06 -2.34 6.74
N VAL A 145 -19.93 -2.65 6.07
CA VAL A 145 -19.06 -1.65 5.46
C VAL A 145 -19.50 -1.40 4.03
N ASP A 146 -19.82 -0.15 3.71
CA ASP A 146 -20.02 0.29 2.33
C ASP A 146 -18.68 0.36 1.59
N ILE A 147 -18.36 -0.69 0.83
CA ILE A 147 -17.07 -0.83 0.13
C ILE A 147 -16.82 0.32 -0.85
N PRO A 148 -17.78 0.75 -1.70
CA PRO A 148 -17.56 1.91 -2.56
C PRO A 148 -17.16 3.18 -1.81
N THR A 149 -17.81 3.49 -0.69
CA THR A 149 -17.45 4.64 0.12
C THR A 149 -16.07 4.47 0.78
N LEU A 150 -15.77 3.28 1.34
CA LEU A 150 -14.44 3.00 1.89
C LEU A 150 -13.35 3.17 0.84
N LYS A 151 -13.56 2.68 -0.37
CA LYS A 151 -12.62 2.82 -1.50
C LYS A 151 -12.41 4.28 -1.90
N ARG A 152 -13.50 5.07 -2.00
CA ARG A 152 -13.41 6.51 -2.31
C ARG A 152 -12.58 7.25 -1.25
N TRP A 153 -12.86 7.02 0.03
CA TRP A 153 -12.13 7.62 1.14
C TRP A 153 -10.64 7.22 1.15
N SER A 154 -10.35 5.94 0.89
CA SER A 154 -9.00 5.40 0.91
C SER A 154 -8.15 5.93 -0.24
N SER A 155 -8.67 5.92 -1.46
CA SER A 155 -7.95 6.43 -2.63
C SER A 155 -7.79 7.97 -2.57
N GLY A 156 -8.81 8.69 -2.12
CA GLY A 156 -8.71 10.14 -1.88
C GLY A 156 -7.69 10.49 -0.80
N SER A 157 -7.64 9.71 0.28
CA SER A 157 -6.63 9.87 1.34
C SER A 157 -5.23 9.55 0.83
N LEU A 158 -5.08 8.51 0.01
CA LEU A 158 -3.79 8.17 -0.59
C LEU A 158 -3.27 9.31 -1.46
N GLU A 159 -4.12 9.89 -2.29
CA GLU A 159 -3.79 11.07 -3.12
C GLU A 159 -3.46 12.28 -2.24
N PHE A 160 -4.25 12.55 -1.19
CA PHE A 160 -4.05 13.70 -0.29
C PHE A 160 -2.69 13.65 0.43
N PHE A 161 -2.26 12.47 0.90
CA PHE A 161 -1.03 12.33 1.69
C PHE A 161 0.22 12.10 0.83
N TRP A 162 0.12 11.48 -0.34
CA TRP A 162 1.27 11.11 -1.17
C TRP A 162 1.30 11.73 -2.55
N GLY A 163 0.29 12.53 -2.92
CA GLY A 163 0.21 13.21 -4.21
C GLY A 163 0.92 14.55 -4.23
N ASP A 164 1.42 14.93 -5.42
CA ASP A 164 1.75 16.33 -5.73
C ASP A 164 0.48 17.01 -6.24
N ILE A 165 -0.32 17.53 -5.32
CA ILE A 165 -1.68 18.03 -5.61
C ILE A 165 -1.82 19.51 -5.38
N SER A 166 -2.63 20.17 -6.21
CA SER A 166 -2.93 21.59 -6.09
C SER A 166 -3.74 21.89 -4.81
N ARG A 167 -3.80 23.17 -4.44
CA ARG A 167 -4.63 23.61 -3.31
C ARG A 167 -6.12 23.32 -3.53
N GLU A 168 -6.58 23.48 -4.76
CA GLU A 168 -7.96 23.18 -5.16
C GLU A 168 -8.25 21.70 -4.98
N ARG A 169 -7.33 20.82 -5.42
CA ARG A 169 -7.47 19.37 -5.24
C ARG A 169 -7.47 18.94 -3.79
N GLN A 170 -6.66 19.59 -2.94
CA GLN A 170 -6.72 19.36 -1.50
C GLN A 170 -8.09 19.69 -0.90
N LEU A 171 -8.75 20.77 -1.37
CA LEU A 171 -10.08 21.15 -0.91
C LEU A 171 -11.19 20.20 -1.39
N GLU A 172 -11.02 19.57 -2.56
CA GLU A 172 -11.94 18.54 -3.03
C GLU A 172 -11.86 17.25 -2.20
N LEU A 173 -10.64 16.91 -1.72
CA LEU A 173 -10.39 15.64 -1.01
C LEU A 173 -10.59 15.74 0.51
N VAL A 174 -10.47 16.94 1.09
CA VAL A 174 -10.35 17.11 2.55
C VAL A 174 -11.58 16.65 3.33
N ASP A 175 -12.76 16.78 2.76
CA ASP A 175 -14.01 16.36 3.41
C ASP A 175 -14.05 14.82 3.49
N ASP A 176 -13.72 14.11 2.43
CA ASP A 176 -13.60 12.65 2.44
C ASP A 176 -12.56 12.15 3.46
N VAL A 177 -11.42 12.84 3.59
CA VAL A 177 -10.39 12.56 4.61
C VAL A 177 -10.95 12.70 6.02
N GLY A 178 -11.69 13.78 6.28
CA GLY A 178 -12.34 14.05 7.56
C GLY A 178 -13.45 13.06 7.87
N ASP A 179 -14.31 12.77 6.93
CA ASP A 179 -15.44 11.86 7.07
C ASP A 179 -14.99 10.43 7.34
N PHE A 180 -13.95 9.98 6.65
CA PHE A 180 -13.36 8.67 6.92
C PHE A 180 -12.88 8.55 8.37
N HIS A 181 -12.14 9.54 8.86
CA HIS A 181 -11.69 9.54 10.25
C HIS A 181 -12.86 9.56 11.24
N GLN A 182 -13.88 10.40 11.00
CA GLN A 182 -15.07 10.47 11.86
C GLN A 182 -15.88 9.16 11.86
N TRP A 183 -15.96 8.48 10.71
CA TRP A 183 -16.58 7.16 10.60
C TRP A 183 -15.87 6.13 11.50
N LEU A 184 -14.53 6.12 11.51
CA LEU A 184 -13.72 5.25 12.37
C LEU A 184 -13.95 5.54 13.87
N VAL A 185 -14.00 6.82 14.25
CA VAL A 185 -14.30 7.21 15.64
C VAL A 185 -15.68 6.72 16.08
N LYS A 186 -16.70 6.85 15.21
CA LYS A 186 -18.07 6.35 15.49
C LYS A 186 -18.08 4.84 15.67
N ARG A 187 -17.42 4.09 14.79
CA ARG A 187 -17.33 2.62 14.87
C ARG A 187 -16.62 2.15 16.15
N TYR A 188 -15.56 2.84 16.54
CA TYR A 188 -14.88 2.55 17.82
C TYR A 188 -15.83 2.70 19.01
N HIS A 189 -16.55 3.82 19.11
CA HIS A 189 -17.49 4.04 20.20
C HIS A 189 -18.67 3.06 20.19
N ALA A 190 -19.11 2.64 19.02
CA ALA A 190 -20.14 1.61 18.87
C ALA A 190 -19.60 0.19 19.13
N ARG A 191 -18.28 0.00 19.27
CA ARG A 191 -17.60 -1.32 19.35
C ARG A 191 -17.99 -2.22 18.18
N ASP A 192 -18.08 -1.63 17.00
CA ASP A 192 -18.65 -2.24 15.82
C ASP A 192 -17.60 -3.09 15.07
N GLY A 193 -17.62 -4.38 15.35
CA GLY A 193 -16.72 -5.37 14.79
C GLY A 193 -15.56 -5.79 15.69
N GLU A 194 -14.94 -6.93 15.33
CA GLU A 194 -13.93 -7.61 16.16
C GLU A 194 -12.72 -6.71 16.45
N LEU A 195 -12.22 -5.97 15.44
CA LEU A 195 -11.08 -5.08 15.61
C LEU A 195 -11.35 -3.95 16.61
N PHE A 196 -12.49 -3.27 16.51
CA PHE A 196 -12.80 -2.16 17.41
C PHE A 196 -13.09 -2.64 18.84
N CYS A 197 -13.70 -3.81 19.00
CA CYS A 197 -13.82 -4.46 20.31
C CYS A 197 -12.45 -4.73 20.91
N ALA A 198 -11.54 -5.35 20.18
CA ALA A 198 -10.19 -5.69 20.65
C ALA A 198 -9.38 -4.44 21.03
N LEU A 199 -9.46 -3.36 20.24
CA LEU A 199 -8.80 -2.09 20.55
C LEU A 199 -9.35 -1.45 21.83
N ALA A 200 -10.67 -1.43 22.01
CA ALA A 200 -11.30 -0.88 23.18
C ALA A 200 -11.01 -1.69 24.45
N ASP A 201 -11.03 -3.03 24.37
CA ASP A 201 -10.70 -3.94 25.48
C ASP A 201 -9.21 -3.82 25.89
N ALA A 202 -8.34 -3.50 24.96
CA ALA A 202 -6.93 -3.22 25.23
C ALA A 202 -6.70 -1.79 25.80
N GLY A 203 -7.75 -0.99 25.99
CA GLY A 203 -7.64 0.36 26.52
C GLY A 203 -7.02 1.37 25.54
N VAL A 204 -7.02 1.08 24.24
CA VAL A 204 -6.55 2.04 23.22
C VAL A 204 -7.55 3.19 23.14
N SER A 205 -7.09 4.44 23.12
CA SER A 205 -7.99 5.59 23.02
C SER A 205 -8.74 5.61 21.68
N ALA A 206 -9.91 6.24 21.62
CA ALA A 206 -10.68 6.38 20.39
C ALA A 206 -9.87 7.07 19.28
N GLN A 207 -9.02 8.02 19.62
CA GLN A 207 -8.18 8.77 18.70
C GLN A 207 -7.04 7.90 18.15
N ASP A 208 -6.36 7.13 19.02
CA ASP A 208 -5.31 6.19 18.58
C ASP A 208 -5.91 5.06 17.75
N ALA A 209 -7.08 4.53 18.14
CA ALA A 209 -7.79 3.50 17.39
C ALA A 209 -8.22 3.99 16.00
N ALA A 210 -8.78 5.21 15.91
CA ALA A 210 -9.16 5.80 14.63
C ALA A 210 -7.93 6.05 13.74
N GLY A 211 -6.85 6.63 14.27
CA GLY A 211 -5.62 6.86 13.52
C GLY A 211 -4.95 5.57 13.06
N LEU A 212 -4.95 4.52 13.90
CA LEU A 212 -4.47 3.20 13.55
C LEU A 212 -5.29 2.59 12.42
N CYS A 213 -6.61 2.53 12.58
CA CYS A 213 -7.52 1.94 11.60
C CYS A 213 -7.56 2.72 10.30
N TYR A 214 -7.39 4.05 10.33
CA TYR A 214 -7.34 4.90 9.15
C TYR A 214 -6.24 4.43 8.18
N PHE A 215 -5.01 4.30 8.68
CA PHE A 215 -3.92 3.86 7.82
C PHE A 215 -3.98 2.35 7.55
N LEU A 216 -4.42 1.53 8.50
CA LEU A 216 -4.54 0.08 8.32
C LEU A 216 -5.49 -0.28 7.16
N LEU A 217 -6.64 0.39 7.08
CA LEU A 217 -7.62 0.16 6.02
C LEU A 217 -7.14 0.68 4.65
N ILE A 218 -6.44 1.83 4.60
CA ILE A 218 -5.83 2.30 3.36
C ILE A 218 -4.74 1.34 2.89
N ALA A 219 -3.79 1.04 3.77
CA ALA A 219 -2.61 0.24 3.45
C ALA A 219 -2.94 -1.21 3.08
N GLY A 220 -3.97 -1.79 3.72
CA GLY A 220 -4.31 -3.20 3.51
C GLY A 220 -5.10 -3.49 2.24
N GLN A 221 -5.74 -2.48 1.64
CA GLN A 221 -6.50 -2.67 0.41
C GLN A 221 -5.89 -1.99 -0.82
N GLU A 222 -5.49 -0.71 -0.72
CA GLU A 222 -5.01 0.05 -1.87
C GLU A 222 -3.72 -0.54 -2.44
N THR A 223 -2.78 -0.94 -1.57
CA THR A 223 -1.52 -1.56 -2.01
C THR A 223 -1.73 -2.92 -2.67
N THR A 224 -2.68 -3.72 -2.17
CA THR A 224 -3.01 -5.03 -2.77
C THR A 224 -3.77 -4.85 -4.08
N THR A 225 -4.69 -3.87 -4.20
CA THR A 225 -5.31 -3.47 -5.47
C THR A 225 -4.23 -3.15 -6.52
N GLN A 226 -3.22 -2.37 -6.12
CA GLN A 226 -2.11 -1.97 -7.00
C GLN A 226 -1.23 -3.17 -7.39
N LEU A 227 -0.94 -4.08 -6.43
CA LEU A 227 -0.20 -5.31 -6.70
C LEU A 227 -0.94 -6.20 -7.68
N LEU A 228 -2.24 -6.43 -7.49
CA LEU A 228 -3.07 -7.21 -8.40
C LEU A 228 -3.08 -6.61 -9.81
N SER A 229 -3.26 -5.30 -9.91
CA SER A 229 -3.30 -4.59 -11.19
C SER A 229 -1.98 -4.75 -11.98
N ALA A 230 -0.85 -4.55 -11.29
CA ALA A 230 0.48 -4.70 -11.91
C ALA A 230 0.78 -6.16 -12.27
N ALA A 231 0.52 -7.10 -11.35
CA ALA A 231 0.80 -8.52 -11.54
C ALA A 231 -0.06 -9.14 -12.65
N LEU A 232 -1.37 -8.86 -12.71
CA LEU A 232 -2.27 -9.31 -13.78
C LEU A 232 -1.80 -8.80 -15.15
N ARG A 233 -1.51 -7.50 -15.24
CA ARG A 233 -1.00 -6.90 -16.47
C ARG A 233 0.29 -7.54 -16.93
N ARG A 234 1.24 -7.77 -16.00
CA ARG A 234 2.52 -8.39 -16.31
C ARG A 234 2.36 -9.84 -16.73
N ALA A 235 1.54 -10.64 -16.03
CA ALA A 235 1.29 -12.03 -16.36
C ALA A 235 0.65 -12.20 -17.74
N LEU A 236 -0.31 -11.33 -18.12
CA LEU A 236 -0.97 -11.34 -19.42
C LEU A 236 -0.02 -10.98 -20.60
N ARG A 237 1.11 -10.35 -20.35
CA ARG A 237 2.15 -10.08 -21.36
C ARG A 237 3.01 -11.30 -21.66
N ASP A 238 3.01 -12.29 -20.78
CA ASP A 238 3.79 -13.54 -20.90
C ASP A 238 2.83 -14.73 -21.07
N ARG A 239 2.48 -15.04 -22.31
CA ARG A 239 1.52 -16.12 -22.63
C ARG A 239 1.95 -17.51 -22.11
N PRO A 240 3.23 -17.92 -22.24
CA PRO A 240 3.72 -19.15 -21.63
C PRO A 240 3.54 -19.18 -20.11
N LEU A 241 3.80 -18.09 -19.40
CA LEU A 241 3.58 -17.99 -17.97
C LEU A 241 2.08 -18.05 -17.64
N TRP A 242 1.24 -17.27 -18.37
CA TRP A 242 -0.22 -17.25 -18.16
C TRP A 242 -0.82 -18.65 -18.18
N ALA A 243 -0.44 -19.47 -19.17
CA ALA A 243 -0.91 -20.83 -19.30
C ALA A 243 -0.52 -21.76 -18.14
N ARG A 244 0.51 -21.40 -17.38
CA ARG A 244 1.07 -22.19 -16.28
C ARG A 244 0.71 -21.69 -14.88
N LEU A 245 0.03 -20.58 -14.75
CA LEU A 245 -0.31 -20.01 -13.44
C LEU A 245 -1.16 -20.95 -12.55
N GLY A 246 -1.89 -21.91 -13.16
CA GLY A 246 -2.59 -22.97 -12.44
C GLY A 246 -1.70 -24.07 -11.87
N GLU A 247 -0.45 -24.17 -12.30
CA GLU A 247 0.50 -25.17 -11.79
C GLU A 247 0.93 -24.82 -10.35
N PRO A 248 1.12 -25.82 -9.47
CA PRO A 248 1.53 -25.58 -8.09
C PRO A 248 2.83 -24.75 -7.99
N GLY A 249 2.81 -23.68 -7.19
CA GLY A 249 3.97 -22.83 -6.92
C GLY A 249 4.31 -21.79 -8.00
N VAL A 250 3.70 -21.86 -9.19
CA VAL A 250 4.01 -20.91 -10.28
C VAL A 250 3.49 -19.51 -9.98
N ALA A 251 2.24 -19.39 -9.54
CA ALA A 251 1.64 -18.10 -9.19
C ALA A 251 2.38 -17.44 -8.01
N GLU A 252 2.72 -18.22 -6.98
CA GLU A 252 3.47 -17.77 -5.82
C GLU A 252 4.86 -17.24 -6.20
N SER A 253 5.60 -17.99 -7.02
CA SER A 253 6.92 -17.58 -7.52
C SER A 253 6.85 -16.31 -8.36
N PHE A 254 5.83 -16.21 -9.21
CA PHE A 254 5.60 -15.02 -10.03
C PHE A 254 5.26 -13.79 -9.19
N VAL A 255 4.47 -13.95 -8.13
CA VAL A 255 4.15 -12.85 -7.20
C VAL A 255 5.41 -12.30 -6.52
N GLU A 256 6.34 -13.16 -6.10
CA GLU A 256 7.63 -12.68 -5.55
C GLU A 256 8.45 -11.90 -6.58
N ASP A 257 8.46 -12.35 -7.84
CA ASP A 257 9.15 -11.63 -8.90
C ASP A 257 8.46 -10.29 -9.24
N ALA A 258 7.13 -10.25 -9.25
CA ALA A 258 6.38 -9.00 -9.42
C ALA A 258 6.61 -8.02 -8.27
N LEU A 259 6.62 -8.49 -7.02
CA LEU A 259 6.95 -7.69 -5.84
C LEU A 259 8.35 -7.11 -5.90
N ARG A 260 9.31 -7.83 -6.46
CA ARG A 260 10.69 -7.39 -6.60
C ARG A 260 10.83 -6.25 -7.61
N THR A 261 10.20 -6.36 -8.78
CA THR A 261 10.44 -5.44 -9.91
C THR A 261 9.35 -4.39 -10.12
N GLU A 262 8.11 -4.74 -9.81
CA GLU A 262 6.92 -3.89 -9.98
C GLU A 262 6.16 -3.71 -8.65
N THR A 263 6.92 -3.56 -7.53
CA THR A 263 6.27 -3.34 -6.22
C THR A 263 5.35 -2.13 -6.25
N PRO A 264 4.11 -2.25 -5.71
CA PRO A 264 3.19 -1.13 -5.62
C PRO A 264 3.71 0.01 -4.73
N VAL A 265 4.44 -0.34 -3.66
CA VAL A 265 5.09 0.64 -2.77
C VAL A 265 6.53 0.81 -3.24
N VAL A 266 6.76 1.77 -4.12
CA VAL A 266 8.08 1.99 -4.75
C VAL A 266 9.08 2.68 -3.83
N THR A 267 8.60 3.52 -2.91
CA THR A 267 9.45 4.22 -1.93
C THR A 267 8.83 4.22 -0.53
N TRP A 268 9.67 4.47 0.48
CA TRP A 268 9.19 4.77 1.82
C TRP A 268 10.01 5.88 2.45
N ARG A 269 9.49 6.53 3.51
CA ARG A 269 10.12 7.73 4.09
C ARG A 269 10.65 7.50 5.49
N ARG A 270 11.76 8.20 5.83
CA ARG A 270 12.33 8.30 7.18
C ARG A 270 12.90 9.70 7.40
N LEU A 271 13.11 10.05 8.67
CA LEU A 271 13.87 11.23 9.08
C LEU A 271 15.14 10.78 9.80
N THR A 272 16.25 11.45 9.57
CA THR A 272 17.48 11.21 10.33
C THR A 272 17.43 11.92 11.69
N ALA A 273 17.59 11.20 12.79
CA ALA A 273 17.66 11.80 14.13
C ALA A 273 19.00 12.50 14.39
N ARG A 274 20.03 12.14 13.65
CA ARG A 274 21.42 12.66 13.75
C ARG A 274 22.09 12.61 12.40
N GLU A 275 23.28 13.22 12.26
CA GLU A 275 24.10 13.01 11.06
C GLU A 275 24.45 11.53 10.89
N VAL A 276 24.38 11.03 9.66
CA VAL A 276 24.68 9.66 9.29
C VAL A 276 25.54 9.61 8.02
N VAL A 277 26.14 8.45 7.75
CA VAL A 277 26.84 8.18 6.49
C VAL A 277 26.19 6.99 5.81
N LEU A 278 25.72 7.15 4.58
CA LEU A 278 25.12 6.12 3.75
C LEU A 278 25.91 6.04 2.43
N SER A 279 26.41 4.87 2.05
CA SER A 279 27.26 4.67 0.88
C SER A 279 28.37 5.74 0.76
N GLY A 280 28.99 6.14 1.87
CA GLY A 280 30.06 7.17 1.91
C GLY A 280 29.57 8.62 1.84
N VAL A 281 28.27 8.87 1.68
CA VAL A 281 27.67 10.20 1.61
C VAL A 281 27.21 10.63 3.01
N ARG A 282 27.63 11.84 3.46
CA ARG A 282 27.14 12.45 4.71
C ARG A 282 25.75 13.01 4.52
N VAL A 283 24.81 12.57 5.36
CA VAL A 283 23.42 13.03 5.39
C VAL A 283 23.18 13.73 6.75
N PRO A 284 22.76 14.99 6.78
CA PRO A 284 22.64 15.75 8.02
C PRO A 284 21.50 15.23 8.92
N ALA A 285 21.51 15.64 10.18
CA ALA A 285 20.37 15.45 11.09
C ALA A 285 19.13 16.19 10.58
N GLY A 286 17.93 15.61 10.80
CA GLY A 286 16.65 16.15 10.34
C GLY A 286 16.40 16.00 8.86
N ALA A 287 17.26 15.29 8.13
CA ALA A 287 17.10 15.06 6.70
C ALA A 287 15.94 14.10 6.41
N GLU A 288 15.13 14.43 5.40
CA GLU A 288 14.11 13.54 4.87
C GLU A 288 14.73 12.53 3.88
N LEU A 289 14.59 11.24 4.18
CA LEU A 289 15.02 10.15 3.34
C LEU A 289 13.84 9.58 2.55
N VAL A 290 14.06 9.32 1.27
CA VAL A 290 13.18 8.55 0.38
C VAL A 290 13.90 7.25 0.04
N LEU A 291 13.43 6.15 0.60
CA LEU A 291 14.04 4.82 0.48
C LEU A 291 13.42 4.08 -0.68
N LEU A 292 14.20 3.64 -1.66
CA LEU A 292 13.72 2.87 -2.79
C LEU A 292 13.54 1.39 -2.39
N LEU A 293 12.31 0.89 -2.41
CA LEU A 293 11.95 -0.47 -1.97
C LEU A 293 12.00 -1.52 -3.09
N SER A 294 11.90 -1.09 -4.36
CA SER A 294 12.02 -2.00 -5.50
C SER A 294 13.42 -2.63 -5.55
N GLY A 295 13.47 -3.92 -5.87
CA GLY A 295 14.71 -4.64 -6.11
C GLY A 295 15.34 -4.32 -7.47
N GLU A 296 16.47 -4.96 -7.75
CA GLU A 296 17.13 -4.96 -9.05
C GLU A 296 16.79 -6.26 -9.81
N GLU A 297 16.79 -6.22 -11.13
CA GLU A 297 16.51 -7.43 -11.91
C GLU A 297 17.54 -8.54 -11.65
N SER A 298 18.80 -8.15 -11.42
CA SER A 298 19.93 -9.06 -11.14
C SER A 298 19.99 -9.58 -9.70
N ASP A 299 19.24 -8.98 -8.75
CA ASP A 299 19.25 -9.35 -7.33
C ASP A 299 17.90 -9.99 -6.95
N PRO A 300 17.86 -11.24 -6.45
CA PRO A 300 16.60 -11.88 -6.03
C PRO A 300 15.98 -11.23 -4.78
N ARG A 301 16.71 -10.39 -4.05
CA ARG A 301 16.24 -9.73 -2.83
C ARG A 301 15.37 -8.51 -3.16
N HIS A 302 14.36 -8.26 -2.35
CA HIS A 302 13.56 -7.05 -2.41
C HIS A 302 13.09 -6.60 -1.02
N LEU A 303 12.68 -5.34 -0.92
CA LEU A 303 12.16 -4.72 0.30
C LEU A 303 10.71 -4.24 0.15
N ALA A 304 9.94 -4.85 -0.74
CA ALA A 304 8.56 -4.47 -1.05
C ALA A 304 7.64 -4.40 0.19
N PHE A 305 7.92 -5.19 1.22
CA PHE A 305 7.20 -5.19 2.50
C PHE A 305 7.96 -4.48 3.63
N GLY A 306 9.01 -3.73 3.29
CA GLY A 306 9.89 -3.12 4.26
C GLY A 306 10.79 -4.13 4.98
N TYR A 307 11.35 -3.71 6.14
CA TYR A 307 12.23 -4.55 6.96
C TYR A 307 12.17 -4.14 8.44
N GLY A 308 12.53 -5.07 9.33
CA GLY A 308 12.66 -4.81 10.75
C GLY A 308 11.34 -4.60 11.48
N ARG A 309 11.34 -3.68 12.43
CA ARG A 309 10.23 -3.40 13.35
C ARG A 309 8.92 -3.06 12.64
N HIS A 310 9.01 -2.36 11.49
CA HIS A 310 7.87 -1.92 10.69
C HIS A 310 7.61 -2.82 9.46
N PHE A 311 8.15 -4.03 9.43
CA PHE A 311 7.82 -5.01 8.38
C PHE A 311 6.31 -5.16 8.24
N CYS A 312 5.79 -5.24 7.01
CA CYS A 312 4.36 -5.25 6.72
C CYS A 312 3.62 -6.39 7.44
N LEU A 313 2.56 -6.07 8.18
CA LEU A 313 1.72 -7.07 8.85
C LEU A 313 0.90 -7.90 7.84
N GLY A 314 0.47 -7.27 6.76
CA GLY A 314 -0.33 -7.87 5.70
C GLY A 314 0.47 -8.63 4.64
N ALA A 315 1.81 -8.81 4.81
CA ALA A 315 2.65 -9.40 3.77
C ALA A 315 2.21 -10.82 3.33
N GLY A 316 1.72 -11.63 4.28
CA GLY A 316 1.18 -12.95 3.97
C GLY A 316 -0.14 -12.90 3.22
N LEU A 317 -1.04 -11.99 3.64
CA LEU A 317 -2.35 -11.80 3.00
C LEU A 317 -2.20 -11.27 1.56
N ALA A 318 -1.38 -10.25 1.36
CA ALA A 318 -1.15 -9.67 0.02
C ALA A 318 -0.59 -10.71 -0.98
N ARG A 319 0.32 -11.56 -0.53
CA ARG A 319 0.85 -12.67 -1.33
C ARG A 319 -0.22 -13.70 -1.67
N LEU A 320 -1.01 -14.09 -0.69
CA LEU A 320 -2.11 -15.02 -0.88
C LEU A 320 -3.15 -14.48 -1.85
N GLU A 321 -3.61 -13.25 -1.65
CA GLU A 321 -4.58 -12.59 -2.53
C GLU A 321 -4.06 -12.53 -3.96
N ALA A 322 -2.80 -12.13 -4.16
CA ALA A 322 -2.22 -12.02 -5.49
C ALA A 322 -2.09 -13.41 -6.17
N ALA A 323 -1.57 -14.42 -5.47
CA ALA A 323 -1.37 -15.74 -6.06
C ALA A 323 -2.70 -16.43 -6.37
N VAL A 324 -3.67 -16.39 -5.43
CA VAL A 324 -4.99 -17.00 -5.62
C VAL A 324 -5.77 -16.32 -6.75
N THR A 325 -5.75 -14.99 -6.79
CA THR A 325 -6.45 -14.24 -7.85
C THR A 325 -5.84 -14.52 -9.23
N LEU A 326 -4.52 -14.46 -9.37
CA LEU A 326 -3.82 -14.77 -10.63
C LEU A 326 -4.14 -16.17 -11.13
N ARG A 327 -4.02 -17.17 -10.25
CA ARG A 327 -4.35 -18.58 -10.56
C ARG A 327 -5.79 -18.72 -11.00
N THR A 328 -6.72 -18.16 -10.24
CA THR A 328 -8.15 -18.25 -10.51
C THR A 328 -8.52 -17.62 -11.85
N VAL A 329 -7.98 -16.41 -12.14
CA VAL A 329 -8.25 -15.75 -13.42
C VAL A 329 -7.69 -16.56 -14.61
N ALA A 330 -6.45 -17.07 -14.49
CA ALA A 330 -5.83 -17.84 -15.57
C ALA A 330 -6.56 -19.19 -15.83
N GLU A 331 -7.02 -19.87 -14.75
CA GLU A 331 -7.78 -21.12 -14.85
C GLU A 331 -9.13 -20.92 -15.54
N HIS A 332 -9.86 -19.83 -15.20
CA HIS A 332 -11.20 -19.57 -15.75
C HIS A 332 -11.17 -18.89 -17.11
N GLU A 333 -10.12 -18.12 -17.38
CA GLU A 333 -9.99 -17.29 -18.58
C GLU A 333 -8.62 -17.51 -19.29
N PRO A 334 -8.34 -18.73 -19.76
CA PRO A 334 -7.04 -19.05 -20.36
C PRO A 334 -6.77 -18.28 -21.67
N SER A 335 -7.84 -17.87 -22.39
CA SER A 335 -7.75 -17.08 -23.63
C SER A 335 -7.59 -15.58 -23.40
N LEU A 336 -7.77 -15.10 -22.17
CA LEU A 336 -7.73 -13.68 -21.85
C LEU A 336 -6.41 -13.03 -22.31
N HIS A 337 -6.49 -11.89 -22.95
CA HIS A 337 -5.33 -11.17 -23.45
C HIS A 337 -5.52 -9.66 -23.28
N LEU A 338 -4.41 -8.93 -23.26
CA LEU A 338 -4.40 -7.46 -23.14
C LEU A 338 -4.93 -6.82 -24.41
N VAL A 339 -5.78 -5.79 -24.26
CA VAL A 339 -6.28 -4.94 -25.35
C VAL A 339 -6.20 -3.47 -24.97
N GLY A 340 -6.29 -2.60 -25.95
CA GLY A 340 -6.29 -1.16 -25.77
C GLY A 340 -4.89 -0.54 -25.70
N PRO A 341 -4.79 0.78 -25.44
CA PRO A 341 -3.52 1.48 -25.32
C PRO A 341 -2.80 1.11 -24.02
N PRO A 342 -1.49 1.44 -23.89
CA PRO A 342 -0.79 1.38 -22.60
C PRO A 342 -1.57 2.16 -21.54
N PRO A 343 -1.70 1.64 -20.31
CA PRO A 343 -2.44 2.30 -19.26
C PRO A 343 -1.75 3.57 -18.79
N GLU A 344 -2.56 4.51 -18.30
CA GLU A 344 -2.05 5.55 -17.41
C GLU A 344 -1.61 4.92 -16.09
N TRP A 345 -0.58 5.51 -15.48
CA TRP A 345 -0.06 5.05 -14.21
C TRP A 345 -0.50 5.97 -13.07
N LEU A 346 -0.86 5.39 -11.95
CA LEU A 346 -0.89 6.10 -10.68
C LEU A 346 0.55 6.45 -10.31
N THR A 347 0.84 7.73 -10.11
CA THR A 347 2.16 8.25 -9.76
C THR A 347 2.04 9.13 -8.52
N LEU A 348 2.26 8.50 -7.37
CA LEU A 348 2.37 9.17 -6.07
C LEU A 348 3.80 8.98 -5.57
N LEU A 349 4.25 9.76 -4.61
CA LEU A 349 5.64 9.67 -4.11
C LEU A 349 6.05 8.24 -3.74
N SER A 350 5.13 7.48 -3.14
CA SER A 350 5.41 6.13 -2.67
C SER A 350 4.67 5.02 -3.43
N PHE A 351 3.74 5.35 -4.33
CA PHE A 351 2.85 4.35 -4.92
C PHE A 351 2.80 4.45 -6.43
N ARG A 352 2.85 3.27 -7.09
CA ARG A 352 2.82 3.18 -8.54
C ARG A 352 2.05 1.94 -9.01
N ALA A 353 1.05 2.12 -9.85
CA ALA A 353 0.28 1.03 -10.44
C ALA A 353 -0.39 1.46 -11.74
N PRO A 354 -0.74 0.54 -12.64
CA PRO A 354 -1.59 0.87 -13.78
C PRO A 354 -3.01 1.21 -13.30
N ARG A 355 -3.60 2.27 -13.84
CA ARG A 355 -4.97 2.70 -13.53
C ARG A 355 -6.03 1.84 -14.22
N SER A 356 -5.64 1.09 -15.26
CA SER A 356 -6.50 0.17 -15.99
C SER A 356 -5.69 -1.01 -16.54
N VAL A 357 -6.35 -2.16 -16.70
CA VAL A 357 -5.80 -3.35 -17.38
C VAL A 357 -6.88 -3.85 -18.33
N GLY A 358 -6.91 -3.27 -19.53
CA GLY A 358 -7.88 -3.61 -20.57
C GLY A 358 -7.65 -5.01 -21.10
N VAL A 359 -8.71 -5.82 -21.14
CA VAL A 359 -8.64 -7.22 -21.57
C VAL A 359 -9.80 -7.61 -22.47
N ALA A 360 -9.57 -8.64 -23.30
CA ALA A 360 -10.60 -9.36 -24.05
C ALA A 360 -10.32 -10.87 -24.08
N ARG A 361 -11.39 -11.68 -24.39
CA ARG A 361 -11.28 -13.14 -24.68
C ARG A 361 -10.75 -13.41 -26.07
#